data_1b7eaeca3b2c35b22e2a4d120e041214
#
_entry.id   1b7eaeca3b2c35b22e2a4d120e041214
#
_cell.length_a   1.000
_cell.length_b   1.000
_cell.length_c   1.000
_cell.angle_alpha   90.00
_cell.angle_beta   90.00
_cell.angle_gamma   90.00
#
_symmetry.space_group_name_H-M   'P 1'
#
loop_
_entity.id
_entity.type
_entity.pdbx_description
1 polymer ?
#
loop_
_entity_poly.entity_id
_entity_poly.type
_entity_poly.pdbx_seq_one_letter_code
_entity_poly.pdbx_strand_id
1 'polypeptide(L)'
;MLIVLLLLLAAVAAAALALLWLVVRGHNKRLLLAGSHAVASDTPGGIGISVLCSGVHAQEQVENLLSAEYAHYEVIVVLDSLRYPVEFAAFTARYRMIRVEYALSEELPVTGVRALGRSRKRRFRRLVLVDRAQDTPAGDFDAAAEVAAYDYVLPVREGQFLLPDAVARLVAEVGER
;
A
#
# COMPACT_ATOMS: atom_id res chain seq x y z
N MET A 1 -29.55 -37.60 -26.53
CA MET A 1 -29.66 -37.11 -25.15
C MET A 1 -28.35 -37.18 -24.37
N LEU A 2 -27.66 -38.36 -24.35
CA LEU A 2 -26.39 -38.54 -23.61
C LEU A 2 -25.26 -37.57 -24.07
N ILE A 3 -25.08 -37.36 -25.37
CA ILE A 3 -24.07 -36.46 -25.92
C ILE A 3 -24.29 -34.98 -25.47
N VAL A 4 -25.53 -34.51 -25.46
CA VAL A 4 -25.86 -33.17 -25.00
C VAL A 4 -25.55 -33.00 -23.51
N LEU A 5 -25.85 -34.03 -22.70
CA LEU A 5 -25.52 -34.00 -21.27
C LEU A 5 -24.01 -33.94 -21.02
N LEU A 6 -23.22 -34.74 -21.79
CA LEU A 6 -21.77 -34.73 -21.70
C LEU A 6 -21.17 -33.37 -22.12
N LEU A 7 -21.68 -32.76 -23.18
CA LEU A 7 -21.23 -31.42 -23.61
C LEU A 7 -21.52 -30.35 -22.54
N LEU A 8 -22.70 -30.43 -21.90
CA LEU A 8 -23.09 -29.48 -20.87
C LEU A 8 -22.20 -29.65 -19.61
N LEU A 9 -21.91 -30.89 -19.23
CA LEU A 9 -21.00 -31.19 -18.11
C LEU A 9 -19.59 -30.67 -18.40
N ALA A 10 -19.07 -30.86 -19.61
CA ALA A 10 -17.77 -30.37 -20.02
C ALA A 10 -17.69 -28.83 -20.01
N ALA A 11 -18.76 -28.14 -20.45
CA ALA A 11 -18.84 -26.68 -20.41
C ALA A 11 -18.84 -26.14 -18.97
N VAL A 12 -19.59 -26.77 -18.06
CA VAL A 12 -19.60 -26.40 -16.64
C VAL A 12 -18.23 -26.62 -15.98
N ALA A 13 -17.58 -27.74 -16.28
CA ALA A 13 -16.24 -28.03 -15.77
C ALA A 13 -15.20 -27.00 -16.27
N ALA A 14 -15.26 -26.64 -17.54
CA ALA A 14 -14.37 -25.63 -18.13
C ALA A 14 -14.58 -24.24 -17.48
N ALA A 15 -15.83 -23.84 -17.25
CA ALA A 15 -16.18 -22.59 -16.58
C ALA A 15 -15.66 -22.57 -15.13
N ALA A 16 -15.84 -23.68 -14.39
CA ALA A 16 -15.32 -23.83 -13.03
C ALA A 16 -13.79 -23.72 -12.95
N LEU A 17 -13.08 -24.36 -13.88
CA LEU A 17 -11.61 -24.29 -13.97
C LEU A 17 -11.15 -22.87 -14.32
N ALA A 18 -11.84 -22.17 -15.22
CA ALA A 18 -11.52 -20.77 -15.56
C ALA A 18 -11.72 -19.83 -14.36
N LEU A 19 -12.81 -20.00 -13.59
CA LEU A 19 -13.05 -19.25 -12.36
C LEU A 19 -11.98 -19.53 -11.31
N LEU A 20 -11.64 -20.80 -11.08
CA LEU A 20 -10.58 -21.21 -10.15
C LEU A 20 -9.23 -20.59 -10.55
N TRP A 21 -8.89 -20.62 -11.83
CA TRP A 21 -7.66 -19.99 -12.36
C TRP A 21 -7.63 -18.47 -12.12
N LEU A 22 -8.76 -17.78 -12.33
CA LEU A 22 -8.88 -16.33 -12.06
C LEU A 22 -8.69 -16.03 -10.57
N VAL A 23 -9.28 -16.84 -9.68
CA VAL A 23 -9.14 -16.68 -8.22
C VAL A 23 -7.71 -16.90 -7.79
N VAL A 24 -7.07 -17.99 -8.22
CA VAL A 24 -5.67 -18.31 -7.89
C VAL A 24 -4.73 -17.24 -8.43
N ARG A 25 -4.94 -16.77 -9.66
CA ARG A 25 -4.15 -15.69 -10.24
C ARG A 25 -4.31 -14.38 -9.47
N GLY A 26 -5.51 -14.08 -9.01
CA GLY A 26 -5.79 -12.91 -8.16
C GLY A 26 -5.10 -13.01 -6.81
N HIS A 27 -5.15 -14.18 -6.18
CA HIS A 27 -4.51 -14.45 -4.89
C HIS A 27 -2.98 -14.36 -4.99
N ASN A 28 -2.37 -15.07 -5.94
CA ASN A 28 -0.92 -15.00 -6.16
C ASN A 28 -0.43 -13.57 -6.43
N LYS A 29 -1.24 -12.76 -7.14
CA LYS A 29 -0.88 -11.35 -7.38
C LYS A 29 -0.92 -10.51 -6.10
N ARG A 30 -1.85 -10.80 -5.19
CA ARG A 30 -1.93 -10.16 -3.86
C ARG A 30 -0.75 -10.56 -2.98
N LEU A 31 -0.40 -11.85 -2.96
CA LEU A 31 0.76 -12.36 -2.22
C LEU A 31 2.09 -11.77 -2.73
N LEU A 32 2.25 -11.64 -4.05
CA LEU A 32 3.43 -10.98 -4.63
C LEU A 32 3.52 -9.50 -4.25
N LEU A 33 2.40 -8.80 -4.17
CA LEU A 33 2.36 -7.41 -3.74
C LEU A 33 2.63 -7.27 -2.22
N ALA A 34 2.15 -8.20 -1.41
CA ALA A 34 2.45 -8.25 0.02
C ALA A 34 3.92 -8.62 0.27
N GLY A 35 4.43 -9.63 -0.42
CA GLY A 35 5.83 -10.08 -0.29
C GLY A 35 6.88 -9.07 -0.79
N SER A 36 6.48 -8.06 -1.58
CA SER A 36 7.40 -6.99 -1.98
C SER A 36 7.82 -6.08 -0.82
N HIS A 37 7.14 -6.12 0.32
CA HIS A 37 7.60 -5.47 1.55
C HIS A 37 8.82 -6.14 2.16
N ALA A 38 8.81 -7.48 2.30
CA ALA A 38 9.93 -8.21 2.86
C ALA A 38 11.23 -8.13 2.03
N VAL A 39 11.09 -7.88 0.71
CA VAL A 39 12.24 -7.77 -0.19
C VAL A 39 12.86 -6.37 -0.22
N ALA A 40 12.11 -5.34 0.18
CA ALA A 40 12.63 -3.97 0.18
C ALA A 40 13.64 -3.72 1.29
N SER A 41 13.57 -4.46 2.41
CA SER A 41 14.51 -4.37 3.52
C SER A 41 15.86 -5.04 3.25
N ASP A 42 15.94 -5.96 2.28
CA ASP A 42 17.16 -6.72 1.96
C ASP A 42 17.95 -6.16 0.77
N THR A 43 17.63 -4.97 0.25
CA THR A 43 18.36 -4.40 -0.90
C THR A 43 19.72 -3.85 -0.43
N PRO A 44 20.85 -4.48 -0.77
CA PRO A 44 22.16 -3.98 -0.39
C PRO A 44 22.39 -2.64 -1.09
N GLY A 45 22.52 -1.56 -0.36
CA GLY A 45 23.12 -0.35 -0.89
C GLY A 45 22.43 0.99 -0.71
N GLY A 46 21.38 1.12 0.10
CA GLY A 46 20.79 2.44 0.33
C GLY A 46 19.85 2.52 1.54
N ILE A 47 19.96 3.59 2.30
CA ILE A 47 19.00 3.91 3.36
C ILE A 47 17.64 4.12 2.72
N GLY A 48 16.61 3.37 3.19
CA GLY A 48 15.24 3.51 2.73
C GLY A 48 14.41 4.37 3.67
N ILE A 49 13.44 5.11 3.13
CA ILE A 49 12.54 5.98 3.91
C ILE A 49 11.08 5.69 3.58
N SER A 50 10.28 5.48 4.62
CA SER A 50 8.82 5.43 4.54
C SER A 50 8.25 6.79 4.90
N VAL A 51 7.67 7.49 3.93
CA VAL A 51 7.07 8.83 4.13
C VAL A 51 5.62 8.65 4.51
N LEU A 52 5.24 9.12 5.71
CA LEU A 52 3.89 9.04 6.23
C LEU A 52 3.12 10.33 5.95
N CYS A 53 1.92 10.19 5.41
CA CYS A 53 0.95 11.27 5.24
C CYS A 53 -0.41 10.81 5.81
N SER A 54 -0.99 11.59 6.71
CA SER A 54 -2.33 11.34 7.25
C SER A 54 -3.25 12.53 6.98
N GLY A 55 -4.56 12.27 6.74
CA GLY A 55 -5.58 13.30 6.56
C GLY A 55 -6.30 13.27 5.22
N VAL A 56 -7.38 14.07 5.14
CA VAL A 56 -8.32 14.09 4.01
C VAL A 56 -7.77 14.80 2.78
N HIS A 57 -6.92 15.81 2.98
CA HIS A 57 -6.33 16.63 1.90
C HIS A 57 -5.07 16.01 1.28
N ALA A 58 -4.80 14.77 1.63
CA ALA A 58 -3.59 14.07 1.23
C ALA A 58 -3.40 13.93 -0.29
N GLN A 59 -4.41 14.18 -1.14
CA GLN A 59 -4.33 13.85 -2.55
C GLN A 59 -3.27 14.66 -3.32
N GLU A 60 -3.25 15.97 -3.20
CA GLU A 60 -2.23 16.82 -3.83
C GLU A 60 -0.85 16.57 -3.22
N GLN A 61 -0.84 16.39 -1.91
CA GLN A 61 0.36 16.08 -1.16
C GLN A 61 0.95 14.73 -1.56
N VAL A 62 0.12 13.69 -1.75
CA VAL A 62 0.55 12.37 -2.23
C VAL A 62 1.24 12.45 -3.59
N GLU A 63 0.73 13.26 -4.52
CA GLU A 63 1.38 13.43 -5.83
C GLU A 63 2.73 14.13 -5.72
N ASN A 64 2.83 15.12 -4.83
CA ASN A 64 4.11 15.76 -4.53
C ASN A 64 5.09 14.74 -3.91
N LEU A 65 4.66 13.98 -2.90
CA LEU A 65 5.51 12.98 -2.26
C LEU A 65 5.96 11.87 -3.23
N LEU A 66 5.08 11.46 -4.16
CA LEU A 66 5.42 10.47 -5.19
C LEU A 66 6.36 11.02 -6.28
N SER A 67 6.57 12.32 -6.35
CA SER A 67 7.51 12.96 -7.28
C SER A 67 8.95 13.06 -6.74
N ALA A 68 9.20 12.60 -5.51
CA ALA A 68 10.53 12.66 -4.90
C ALA A 68 11.59 11.92 -5.74
N GLU A 69 12.73 12.57 -5.93
CA GLU A 69 13.87 12.06 -6.70
C GLU A 69 14.78 11.18 -5.83
N TYR A 70 14.23 10.07 -5.35
CA TYR A 70 14.97 9.08 -4.58
C TYR A 70 14.53 7.66 -4.93
N ALA A 71 15.45 6.70 -4.90
CA ALA A 71 15.15 5.34 -5.35
C ALA A 71 14.46 4.49 -4.28
N HIS A 72 14.89 4.60 -3.02
CA HIS A 72 14.50 3.74 -1.90
C HIS A 72 13.55 4.45 -0.95
N TYR A 73 12.33 4.75 -1.42
CA TYR A 73 11.29 5.31 -0.57
C TYR A 73 9.91 4.76 -0.94
N GLU A 74 9.00 4.86 0.00
CA GLU A 74 7.57 4.64 -0.21
C GLU A 74 6.76 5.76 0.45
N VAL A 75 5.51 5.88 0.06
CA VAL A 75 4.54 6.83 0.62
C VAL A 75 3.42 6.03 1.26
N ILE A 76 3.23 6.20 2.56
CA ILE A 76 2.17 5.56 3.34
C ILE A 76 1.11 6.61 3.64
N VAL A 77 -0.11 6.37 3.16
CA VAL A 77 -1.26 7.25 3.39
C VAL A 77 -2.21 6.56 4.35
N VAL A 78 -2.51 7.22 5.47
CA VAL A 78 -3.50 6.76 6.44
C VAL A 78 -4.80 7.53 6.21
N LEU A 79 -5.90 6.80 5.93
CA LEU A 79 -7.22 7.33 5.69
C LEU A 79 -8.27 6.50 6.44
N ASP A 80 -9.31 7.16 6.93
CA ASP A 80 -10.45 6.50 7.58
C ASP A 80 -11.62 6.36 6.61
N SER A 81 -11.85 5.13 6.13
CA SER A 81 -12.93 4.83 5.19
C SER A 81 -14.33 5.05 5.75
N LEU A 82 -14.49 5.00 7.08
CA LEU A 82 -15.79 5.21 7.73
C LEU A 82 -16.08 6.69 7.96
N ARG A 83 -15.04 7.46 8.28
CA ARG A 83 -15.17 8.90 8.51
C ARG A 83 -15.22 9.70 7.21
N TYR A 84 -14.48 9.27 6.20
CA TYR A 84 -14.33 9.94 4.91
C TYR A 84 -14.57 8.99 3.73
N PRO A 85 -15.79 8.42 3.59
CA PRO A 85 -16.07 7.37 2.61
C PRO A 85 -15.93 7.85 1.16
N VAL A 86 -16.28 9.10 0.86
CA VAL A 86 -16.22 9.66 -0.49
C VAL A 86 -14.78 9.86 -0.93
N GLU A 87 -13.97 10.45 -0.08
CA GLU A 87 -12.55 10.72 -0.31
C GLU A 87 -11.77 9.40 -0.41
N PHE A 88 -12.09 8.44 0.46
CA PHE A 88 -11.50 7.10 0.42
C PHE A 88 -11.82 6.38 -0.90
N ALA A 89 -13.07 6.43 -1.34
CA ALA A 89 -13.48 5.84 -2.61
C ALA A 89 -12.81 6.52 -3.81
N ALA A 90 -12.73 7.86 -3.81
CA ALA A 90 -12.04 8.63 -4.85
C ALA A 90 -10.55 8.29 -4.90
N PHE A 91 -9.88 8.20 -3.75
CA PHE A 91 -8.47 7.83 -3.62
C PHE A 91 -8.22 6.41 -4.17
N THR A 92 -9.02 5.44 -3.74
CA THR A 92 -8.87 4.04 -4.18
C THR A 92 -9.10 3.89 -5.67
N ALA A 93 -10.06 4.60 -6.24
CA ALA A 93 -10.33 4.60 -7.68
C ALA A 93 -9.19 5.24 -8.48
N ARG A 94 -8.71 6.44 -8.07
CA ARG A 94 -7.65 7.18 -8.73
C ARG A 94 -6.36 6.39 -8.84
N TYR A 95 -5.91 5.83 -7.73
CA TYR A 95 -4.66 5.08 -7.65
C TYR A 95 -4.83 3.59 -7.97
N ARG A 96 -6.06 3.14 -8.28
CA ARG A 96 -6.41 1.72 -8.48
C ARG A 96 -5.89 0.83 -7.36
N MET A 97 -6.22 1.22 -6.13
CA MET A 97 -5.80 0.47 -4.95
C MET A 97 -6.50 -0.89 -4.90
N ILE A 98 -5.76 -1.90 -4.50
CA ILE A 98 -6.30 -3.22 -4.18
C ILE A 98 -5.97 -3.55 -2.74
N ARG A 99 -6.90 -4.20 -2.08
CA ARG A 99 -6.66 -4.73 -0.74
C ARG A 99 -5.58 -5.81 -0.80
N VAL A 100 -4.61 -5.73 0.09
CA VAL A 100 -3.57 -6.74 0.28
C VAL A 100 -3.77 -7.42 1.63
N GLU A 101 -3.42 -8.70 1.70
CA GLU A 101 -3.37 -9.43 2.96
C GLU A 101 -2.06 -9.04 3.65
N TYR A 102 -2.16 -8.65 4.91
CA TYR A 102 -1.04 -8.30 5.74
C TYR A 102 -1.24 -8.89 7.13
N ALA A 103 -0.24 -9.56 7.63
CA ALA A 103 -0.19 -9.97 9.03
C ALA A 103 0.47 -8.82 9.80
N LEU A 104 -0.30 -8.16 10.66
CA LEU A 104 0.27 -7.20 11.60
C LEU A 104 1.15 -7.97 12.59
N SER A 105 2.29 -7.40 12.93
CA SER A 105 3.17 -7.93 13.97
C SER A 105 2.46 -7.86 15.32
N GLU A 106 2.74 -8.80 16.21
CA GLU A 106 2.27 -8.73 17.59
C GLU A 106 3.14 -7.79 18.45
N GLU A 107 4.23 -7.28 17.88
CA GLU A 107 5.20 -6.44 18.59
C GLU A 107 4.70 -5.03 18.85
N LEU A 108 3.92 -4.47 17.91
CA LEU A 108 3.28 -3.17 18.10
C LEU A 108 1.76 -3.35 18.22
N PRO A 109 1.16 -2.91 19.33
CA PRO A 109 -0.29 -3.01 19.54
C PRO A 109 -1.04 -1.98 18.68
N VAL A 110 -0.99 -2.14 17.35
CA VAL A 110 -1.65 -1.25 16.41
C VAL A 110 -3.14 -1.56 16.39
N THR A 111 -3.93 -0.61 16.84
CA THR A 111 -5.39 -0.72 16.88
C THR A 111 -6.04 0.03 15.72
N GLY A 112 -7.22 -0.45 15.30
CA GLY A 112 -8.07 0.27 14.37
C GLY A 112 -7.71 0.12 12.89
N VAL A 113 -6.68 -0.64 12.52
CA VAL A 113 -6.38 -0.96 11.11
C VAL A 113 -7.40 -1.97 10.58
N ARG A 114 -8.13 -1.60 9.54
CA ARG A 114 -9.19 -2.40 8.90
C ARG A 114 -8.73 -3.04 7.61
N ALA A 115 -7.88 -2.35 6.87
CA ALA A 115 -7.39 -2.86 5.59
C ALA A 115 -6.08 -2.16 5.18
N LEU A 116 -5.29 -2.87 4.40
CA LEU A 116 -4.16 -2.31 3.67
C LEU A 116 -4.41 -2.39 2.18
N GLY A 117 -3.97 -1.37 1.46
CA GLY A 117 -4.09 -1.29 0.02
C GLY A 117 -2.76 -0.95 -0.64
N ARG A 118 -2.56 -1.52 -1.85
CA ARG A 118 -1.45 -1.14 -2.73
C ARG A 118 -1.94 -0.87 -4.13
N SER A 119 -1.27 0.02 -4.83
CA SER A 119 -1.66 0.37 -6.20
C SER A 119 -1.34 -0.76 -7.18
N ARG A 120 -2.31 -1.08 -8.05
CA ARG A 120 -2.11 -1.97 -9.22
C ARG A 120 -1.32 -1.29 -10.33
N LYS A 121 -1.25 0.05 -10.34
CA LYS A 121 -0.51 0.79 -11.35
C LYS A 121 0.97 0.78 -11.00
N ARG A 122 1.81 0.35 -11.95
CA ARG A 122 3.27 0.31 -11.77
C ARG A 122 3.86 1.67 -11.41
N ARG A 123 3.27 2.76 -11.93
CA ARG A 123 3.68 4.15 -11.62
C ARG A 123 3.56 4.48 -10.13
N PHE A 124 2.57 3.90 -9.44
CA PHE A 124 2.26 4.17 -8.04
C PHE A 124 2.60 2.98 -7.12
N ARG A 125 3.54 2.12 -7.52
CA ARG A 125 3.92 0.92 -6.74
C ARG A 125 4.44 1.24 -5.33
N ARG A 126 4.92 2.46 -5.13
CA ARG A 126 5.45 2.96 -3.85
C ARG A 126 4.36 3.48 -2.92
N LEU A 127 3.10 3.50 -3.36
CA LEU A 127 1.99 4.00 -2.59
C LEU A 127 1.32 2.89 -1.81
N VAL A 128 1.26 3.06 -0.50
CA VAL A 128 0.56 2.20 0.46
C VAL A 128 -0.59 2.98 1.06
N LEU A 129 -1.77 2.38 1.15
CA LEU A 129 -2.94 2.94 1.80
C LEU A 129 -3.27 2.11 3.04
N VAL A 130 -3.35 2.77 4.17
CA VAL A 130 -3.80 2.18 5.44
C VAL A 130 -5.20 2.69 5.74
N ASP A 131 -6.18 1.82 5.74
CA ASP A 131 -7.53 2.13 6.23
C ASP A 131 -7.57 1.94 7.73
N ARG A 132 -7.60 3.03 8.47
CA ARG A 132 -7.58 3.02 9.93
C ARG A 132 -8.54 4.06 10.50
N ALA A 133 -9.15 3.75 11.65
CA ALA A 133 -9.84 4.75 12.46
C ALA A 133 -8.84 5.83 12.90
N GLN A 134 -9.00 7.05 12.38
CA GLN A 134 -8.11 8.17 12.71
C GLN A 134 -8.51 8.81 14.04
N ASP A 135 -8.05 8.21 15.13
CA ASP A 135 -8.36 8.69 16.48
C ASP A 135 -7.31 9.69 16.98
N THR A 136 -6.04 9.41 16.68
CA THR A 136 -4.90 10.21 17.14
C THR A 136 -3.76 10.20 16.12
N PRO A 137 -2.98 11.31 16.01
CA PRO A 137 -1.78 11.36 15.15
C PRO A 137 -0.73 10.31 15.55
N ALA A 138 -0.61 10.00 16.84
CA ALA A 138 0.30 8.96 17.32
C ALA A 138 -0.10 7.57 16.79
N GLY A 139 -1.39 7.23 16.86
CA GLY A 139 -1.86 5.96 16.33
C GLY A 139 -1.73 5.83 14.81
N ASP A 140 -1.81 6.94 14.06
CA ASP A 140 -1.53 6.93 12.61
C ASP A 140 -0.05 6.67 12.34
N PHE A 141 0.83 7.27 13.17
CA PHE A 141 2.27 7.02 13.10
C PHE A 141 2.61 5.57 13.41
N ASP A 142 2.05 5.01 14.50
CA ASP A 142 2.27 3.61 14.89
C ASP A 142 1.81 2.65 13.78
N ALA A 143 0.63 2.89 13.21
CA ALA A 143 0.11 2.10 12.11
C ALA A 143 0.97 2.19 10.84
N ALA A 144 1.55 3.36 10.57
CA ALA A 144 2.46 3.53 9.44
C ALA A 144 3.81 2.86 9.69
N ALA A 145 4.34 2.96 10.91
CA ALA A 145 5.59 2.32 11.30
C ALA A 145 5.49 0.79 11.19
N GLU A 146 4.35 0.22 11.61
CA GLU A 146 4.08 -1.22 11.52
C GLU A 146 4.05 -1.73 10.06
N VAL A 147 3.53 -0.92 9.13
CA VAL A 147 3.44 -1.32 7.71
C VAL A 147 4.60 -0.82 6.86
N ALA A 148 5.51 -0.06 7.45
CA ALA A 148 6.66 0.51 6.76
C ALA A 148 7.59 -0.60 6.24
N ALA A 149 8.04 -0.44 4.99
CA ALA A 149 9.02 -1.33 4.39
C ALA A 149 10.46 -0.93 4.71
N TYR A 150 10.65 0.26 5.29
CA TYR A 150 11.96 0.82 5.60
C TYR A 150 12.06 1.22 7.08
N ASP A 151 13.26 1.16 7.62
CA ASP A 151 13.54 1.42 9.04
C ASP A 151 13.35 2.89 9.46
N TYR A 152 13.41 3.81 8.48
CA TYR A 152 13.21 5.23 8.74
C TYR A 152 11.82 5.67 8.31
N VAL A 153 11.07 6.27 9.23
CA VAL A 153 9.73 6.83 8.97
C VAL A 153 9.78 8.36 9.07
N LEU A 154 9.38 9.03 7.99
CA LEU A 154 9.30 10.50 7.91
C LEU A 154 7.83 10.94 7.93
N PRO A 155 7.32 11.46 9.05
CA PRO A 155 5.98 12.03 9.08
C PRO A 155 5.96 13.40 8.38
N VAL A 156 5.03 13.55 7.42
CA VAL A 156 4.77 14.81 6.73
C VAL A 156 3.39 15.28 7.12
N ARG A 157 3.30 16.49 7.67
CA ARG A 157 2.05 17.09 8.14
C ARG A 157 1.18 17.51 6.95
N GLU A 158 -0.12 17.57 7.19
CA GLU A 158 -1.07 18.11 6.22
C GLU A 158 -0.65 19.51 5.73
N GLY A 159 -0.73 19.73 4.40
CA GLY A 159 -0.32 20.98 3.77
C GLY A 159 1.19 21.17 3.61
N GLN A 160 2.02 20.26 4.10
CA GLN A 160 3.46 20.30 3.85
C GLN A 160 3.80 19.61 2.53
N PHE A 161 4.63 20.27 1.73
CA PHE A 161 5.16 19.75 0.47
C PHE A 161 6.67 19.58 0.61
N LEU A 162 7.18 18.48 0.09
CA LEU A 162 8.61 18.22 0.03
C LEU A 162 9.19 18.73 -1.30
N LEU A 163 10.40 19.28 -1.24
CA LEU A 163 11.18 19.50 -2.46
C LEU A 163 11.54 18.15 -3.08
N PRO A 164 11.67 18.06 -4.41
CA PRO A 164 11.97 16.80 -5.08
C PRO A 164 13.19 16.05 -4.55
N ASP A 165 14.21 16.79 -4.14
CA ASP A 165 15.47 16.31 -3.58
C ASP A 165 15.50 16.18 -2.04
N ALA A 166 14.41 16.54 -1.34
CA ALA A 166 14.39 16.59 0.13
C ALA A 166 14.69 15.23 0.77
N VAL A 167 14.13 14.14 0.20
CA VAL A 167 14.35 12.77 0.71
C VAL A 167 15.83 12.38 0.50
N ALA A 168 16.41 12.68 -0.65
CA ALA A 168 17.80 12.39 -0.94
C ALA A 168 18.77 13.15 -0.01
N ARG A 169 18.46 14.42 0.32
CA ARG A 169 19.26 15.21 1.29
C ARG A 169 19.19 14.64 2.69
N LEU A 170 17.98 14.25 3.15
CA LEU A 170 17.82 13.61 4.46
C LEU A 170 18.63 12.32 4.57
N VAL A 171 18.61 11.49 3.52
CA VAL A 171 19.39 10.26 3.49
C VAL A 171 20.90 10.55 3.55
N ALA A 172 21.39 11.54 2.80
CA ALA A 172 22.80 11.91 2.84
C ALA A 172 23.23 12.30 4.26
N GLU A 173 22.41 13.11 4.96
CA GLU A 173 22.70 13.54 6.33
C GLU A 173 22.67 12.39 7.35
N VAL A 174 21.74 11.43 7.19
CA VAL A 174 21.65 10.24 8.05
C VAL A 174 22.81 9.28 7.79
N GLY A 175 23.26 9.15 6.55
CA GLY A 175 24.35 8.24 6.16
C GLY A 175 25.75 8.73 6.55
N GLU A 176 25.91 10.02 6.91
CA GLU A 176 27.16 10.61 7.38
C GLU A 176 27.38 10.46 8.89
N ARG A 177 26.39 9.93 9.63
CA ARG A 177 26.47 9.72 11.08
C ARG A 177 26.71 8.27 11.43
#